data_b24ee750c27da213544569041ce2b3dd
#
_entry.id   b24ee750c27da213544569041ce2b3dd
#
_cell.length_a   1.000
_cell.length_b   1.000
_cell.length_c   1.000
_cell.angle_alpha   90.00
_cell.angle_beta   90.00
_cell.angle_gamma   90.00
#
_symmetry.space_group_name_H-M   'P 1'
#
loop_
_entity.id
_entity.type
_entity.pdbx_description
1 polymer ?
#
loop_
_entity_poly.entity_id
_entity_poly.type
_entity_poly.pdbx_seq_one_letter_code
_entity_poly.pdbx_strand_id
1 'polypeptide(L)'
;IVVVLWADRKLRLSDALVFLGTLVLTALPALLGGKSIGALLSIYTAQTGLYTGLTYNAPSFFALMNTTGLDVYAYGNFGMALAFGVCALLVSAGVKRAGRMTRAGYLRLALLLPLAIVFFLPRMHERYFYLADILSVALAAYDKKAAPVCALAVFASFSCYWETLFSLPVCALVMLAALILTLRHTQRDENVI
;
A
#
# COMPACT_ATOMS: atom_id res chain seq x y z
N ILE A 1 8.64 4.47 3.74
CA ILE A 1 9.11 4.25 5.13
C ILE A 1 10.64 4.35 5.23
N VAL A 2 11.41 3.82 4.27
CA VAL A 2 12.90 3.85 4.28
C VAL A 2 13.44 5.26 4.46
N VAL A 3 12.93 6.25 3.72
CA VAL A 3 13.36 7.66 3.82
C VAL A 3 13.13 8.22 5.22
N VAL A 4 12.01 7.86 5.86
CA VAL A 4 11.69 8.31 7.24
C VAL A 4 12.62 7.65 8.26
N LEU A 5 12.88 6.35 8.12
CA LEU A 5 13.82 5.64 8.98
C LEU A 5 15.25 6.16 8.80
N TRP A 6 15.63 6.55 7.58
CA TRP A 6 16.93 7.18 7.33
C TRP A 6 17.04 8.56 7.98
N ALA A 7 16.01 9.40 7.84
CA ALA A 7 15.95 10.71 8.50
C ALA A 7 16.02 10.59 10.03
N ASP A 8 15.48 9.49 10.59
CA ASP A 8 15.51 9.18 12.02
C ASP A 8 16.79 8.44 12.45
N ARG A 9 17.76 8.26 11.57
CA ARG A 9 19.03 7.56 11.81
C ARG A 9 18.86 6.13 12.36
N LYS A 10 17.75 5.48 12.02
CA LYS A 10 17.44 4.09 12.45
C LYS A 10 17.84 3.03 11.43
N LEU A 11 18.22 3.41 10.22
CA LEU A 11 18.73 2.47 9.21
C LEU A 11 20.19 2.11 9.51
N ARG A 12 20.47 0.83 9.42
CA ARG A 12 21.80 0.25 9.58
C ARG A 12 22.24 -0.38 8.24
N LEU A 13 23.55 -0.51 8.04
CA LEU A 13 24.08 -1.22 6.87
C LEU A 13 23.60 -2.67 6.83
N SER A 14 23.41 -3.30 7.99
CA SER A 14 22.81 -4.64 8.10
C SER A 14 21.44 -4.74 7.46
N ASP A 15 20.61 -3.68 7.51
CA ASP A 15 19.26 -3.69 6.94
C ASP A 15 19.31 -3.72 5.41
N ALA A 16 20.28 -3.01 4.81
CA ALA A 16 20.55 -3.07 3.38
C ALA A 16 21.05 -4.46 2.95
N LEU A 17 21.95 -5.07 3.74
CA LEU A 17 22.44 -6.42 3.48
C LEU A 17 21.32 -7.47 3.59
N VAL A 18 20.46 -7.37 4.59
CA VAL A 18 19.29 -8.25 4.74
C VAL A 18 18.33 -8.08 3.56
N PHE A 19 18.06 -6.84 3.14
CA PHE A 19 17.22 -6.57 1.97
C PHE A 19 17.78 -7.20 0.69
N LEU A 20 19.05 -6.97 0.39
CA LEU A 20 19.72 -7.56 -0.79
C LEU A 20 19.76 -9.08 -0.72
N GLY A 21 20.10 -9.64 0.45
CA GLY A 21 20.11 -11.09 0.67
C GLY A 21 18.74 -11.71 0.45
N THR A 22 17.67 -11.05 0.92
CA THR A 22 16.28 -11.50 0.70
C THR A 22 15.92 -11.47 -0.78
N LEU A 23 16.29 -10.40 -1.51
CA LEU A 23 16.05 -10.32 -2.96
C LEU A 23 16.75 -11.47 -3.71
N VAL A 24 18.01 -11.75 -3.39
CA VAL A 24 18.75 -12.86 -4.01
C VAL A 24 18.10 -14.18 -3.65
N LEU A 25 17.77 -14.41 -2.39
CA LEU A 25 17.16 -15.66 -1.92
C LEU A 25 15.80 -15.92 -2.58
N THR A 26 14.97 -14.90 -2.73
CA THR A 26 13.66 -15.03 -3.38
C THR A 26 13.75 -15.19 -4.90
N ALA A 27 14.82 -14.68 -5.54
CA ALA A 27 15.08 -14.87 -6.96
C ALA A 27 15.67 -16.25 -7.30
N LEU A 28 16.34 -16.89 -6.33
CA LEU A 28 17.06 -18.17 -6.53
C LEU A 28 16.21 -19.26 -7.19
N PRO A 29 14.97 -19.56 -6.76
CA PRO A 29 14.17 -20.61 -7.39
C PRO A 29 13.93 -20.37 -8.88
N ALA A 30 13.72 -19.12 -9.28
CA ALA A 30 13.50 -18.76 -10.69
C ALA A 30 14.81 -18.86 -11.51
N LEU A 31 15.94 -18.45 -10.94
CA LEU A 31 17.25 -18.57 -11.55
C LEU A 31 17.66 -20.03 -11.72
N LEU A 32 17.45 -20.87 -10.70
CA LEU A 32 17.72 -22.31 -10.77
C LEU A 32 16.77 -23.00 -11.78
N GLY A 33 15.55 -22.47 -11.96
CA GLY A 33 14.62 -22.90 -13.01
C GLY A 33 14.96 -22.40 -14.42
N GLY A 34 16.14 -21.80 -14.63
CA GLY A 34 16.64 -21.38 -15.94
C GLY A 34 16.18 -19.98 -16.41
N LYS A 35 15.57 -19.17 -15.55
CA LYS A 35 15.25 -17.78 -15.89
C LYS A 35 16.50 -16.91 -15.84
N SER A 36 16.70 -16.07 -16.86
CA SER A 36 17.80 -15.09 -16.85
C SER A 36 17.47 -13.91 -15.91
N ILE A 37 18.52 -13.26 -15.39
CA ILE A 37 18.38 -12.03 -14.59
C ILE A 37 17.62 -10.94 -15.38
N GLY A 38 17.92 -10.80 -16.68
CA GLY A 38 17.20 -9.86 -17.55
C GLY A 38 15.71 -10.15 -17.62
N ALA A 39 15.31 -11.43 -17.72
CA ALA A 39 13.90 -11.82 -17.70
C ALA A 39 13.23 -11.49 -16.38
N LEU A 40 13.92 -11.64 -15.24
CA LEU A 40 13.37 -11.27 -13.92
C LEU A 40 13.20 -9.76 -13.79
N LEU A 41 14.15 -8.97 -14.25
CA LEU A 41 14.04 -7.49 -14.21
C LEU A 41 12.97 -6.96 -15.17
N SER A 42 12.77 -7.61 -16.31
CA SER A 42 11.77 -7.20 -17.29
C SER A 42 10.32 -7.53 -16.92
N ILE A 43 10.08 -8.36 -15.90
CA ILE A 43 8.72 -8.70 -15.45
C ILE A 43 7.90 -7.44 -15.16
N TYR A 44 8.48 -6.48 -14.43
CA TYR A 44 7.78 -5.25 -14.05
C TYR A 44 7.47 -4.36 -15.26
N THR A 45 8.40 -4.22 -16.20
CA THR A 45 8.18 -3.43 -17.42
C THR A 45 7.20 -4.11 -18.37
N ALA A 46 7.22 -5.43 -18.47
CA ALA A 46 6.28 -6.20 -19.28
C ALA A 46 4.83 -6.10 -18.77
N GLN A 47 4.65 -5.95 -17.46
CA GLN A 47 3.32 -5.86 -16.87
C GLN A 47 2.64 -4.50 -17.11
N THR A 48 3.39 -3.42 -17.35
CA THR A 48 2.82 -2.06 -17.48
C THR A 48 1.87 -1.89 -18.66
N GLY A 49 1.98 -2.72 -19.70
CA GLY A 49 1.12 -2.67 -20.90
C GLY A 49 -0.02 -3.70 -20.93
N LEU A 50 -0.05 -4.65 -19.99
CA LEU A 50 -0.99 -5.77 -20.04
C LEU A 50 -2.43 -5.40 -19.64
N TYR A 51 -2.59 -4.35 -18.85
CA TYR A 51 -3.86 -4.00 -18.25
C TYR A 51 -4.43 -2.71 -18.88
N THR A 52 -5.62 -2.81 -19.46
CA THR A 52 -6.31 -1.72 -20.19
C THR A 52 -7.38 -1.03 -19.35
N GLY A 53 -7.81 -1.62 -18.23
CA GLY A 53 -8.81 -1.03 -17.32
C GLY A 53 -8.17 -0.15 -16.23
N LEU A 54 -8.99 0.67 -15.57
CA LEU A 54 -8.55 1.52 -14.45
C LEU A 54 -8.52 0.80 -13.11
N THR A 55 -9.29 -0.28 -12.95
CA THR A 55 -9.31 -1.14 -11.75
C THR A 55 -9.62 -2.58 -12.14
N TYR A 56 -9.10 -3.53 -11.39
CA TYR A 56 -9.30 -4.98 -11.57
C TYR A 56 -9.69 -5.58 -10.22
N ASN A 57 -10.97 -5.43 -9.89
CA ASN A 57 -11.58 -5.91 -8.65
C ASN A 57 -10.91 -5.39 -7.35
N ALA A 58 -10.09 -4.33 -7.45
CA ALA A 58 -9.47 -3.69 -6.28
C ALA A 58 -10.46 -2.71 -5.63
N PRO A 59 -10.62 -2.71 -4.29
CA PRO A 59 -11.42 -1.74 -3.56
C PRO A 59 -10.69 -0.39 -3.51
N SER A 60 -10.57 0.28 -4.66
CA SER A 60 -9.75 1.46 -4.92
C SER A 60 -10.58 2.69 -5.26
N PHE A 61 -9.92 3.82 -5.38
CA PHE A 61 -10.52 5.08 -5.83
C PHE A 61 -11.28 4.92 -7.16
N PHE A 62 -10.72 4.16 -8.11
CA PHE A 62 -11.35 3.93 -9.41
C PHE A 62 -12.59 3.02 -9.33
N ALA A 63 -12.73 2.23 -8.27
CA ALA A 63 -13.94 1.45 -8.02
C ALA A 63 -15.14 2.32 -7.57
N LEU A 64 -14.87 3.54 -7.09
CA LEU A 64 -15.91 4.52 -6.73
C LEU A 64 -16.45 5.29 -7.94
N MET A 65 -15.78 5.18 -9.08
CA MET A 65 -16.14 5.90 -10.30
C MET A 65 -16.80 4.97 -11.30
N ASN A 66 -17.74 5.50 -12.10
CA ASN A 66 -18.12 4.82 -13.32
C ASN A 66 -17.00 5.01 -14.35
N THR A 67 -16.20 3.96 -14.55
CA THR A 67 -15.06 4.01 -15.45
C THR A 67 -15.41 3.73 -16.91
N THR A 68 -16.68 3.48 -17.23
CA THR A 68 -17.15 3.21 -18.60
C THR A 68 -16.99 4.47 -19.45
N GLY A 69 -16.26 4.34 -20.56
CA GLY A 69 -16.04 5.44 -21.50
C GLY A 69 -15.00 6.49 -21.08
N LEU A 70 -14.33 6.32 -19.92
CA LEU A 70 -13.25 7.20 -19.52
C LEU A 70 -11.97 6.92 -20.33
N ASP A 71 -11.21 7.97 -20.61
CA ASP A 71 -9.86 7.84 -21.16
C ASP A 71 -8.92 7.22 -20.12
N VAL A 72 -8.61 5.94 -20.33
CA VAL A 72 -7.77 5.15 -19.40
C VAL A 72 -6.38 5.76 -19.23
N TYR A 73 -5.82 6.43 -20.23
CA TYR A 73 -4.51 7.07 -20.14
C TYR A 73 -4.58 8.36 -19.32
N ALA A 74 -5.53 9.24 -19.59
CA ALA A 74 -5.69 10.49 -18.85
C ALA A 74 -6.00 10.24 -17.39
N TYR A 75 -6.99 9.40 -17.09
CA TYR A 75 -7.36 9.04 -15.71
C TYR A 75 -6.30 8.18 -15.02
N GLY A 76 -5.58 7.34 -15.76
CA GLY A 76 -4.45 6.59 -15.25
C GLY A 76 -3.31 7.51 -14.82
N ASN A 77 -2.94 8.49 -15.63
CA ASN A 77 -1.93 9.51 -15.27
C ASN A 77 -2.36 10.35 -14.06
N PHE A 78 -3.63 10.74 -14.01
CA PHE A 78 -4.20 11.42 -12.85
C PHE A 78 -4.06 10.58 -11.57
N GLY A 79 -4.45 9.30 -11.61
CA GLY A 79 -4.33 8.40 -10.46
C GLY A 79 -2.89 8.18 -10.02
N MET A 80 -1.95 8.06 -10.95
CA MET A 80 -0.52 8.00 -10.63
C MET A 80 -0.06 9.27 -9.93
N ALA A 81 -0.37 10.44 -10.47
CA ALA A 81 -0.01 11.72 -9.86
C ALA A 81 -0.61 11.86 -8.45
N LEU A 82 -1.88 11.46 -8.26
CA LEU A 82 -2.55 11.48 -6.98
C LEU A 82 -1.89 10.52 -5.97
N ALA A 83 -1.61 9.28 -6.38
CA ALA A 83 -0.95 8.28 -5.51
C ALA A 83 0.43 8.76 -5.07
N PHE A 84 1.27 9.24 -6.01
CA PHE A 84 2.60 9.76 -5.69
C PHE A 84 2.52 11.03 -4.84
N GLY A 85 1.59 11.95 -5.13
CA GLY A 85 1.38 13.17 -4.34
C GLY A 85 0.99 12.85 -2.89
N VAL A 86 0.02 11.96 -2.68
CA VAL A 86 -0.39 11.53 -1.33
C VAL A 86 0.77 10.85 -0.60
N CYS A 87 1.51 9.96 -1.28
CA CYS A 87 2.67 9.31 -0.67
C CYS A 87 3.79 10.28 -0.32
N ALA A 88 4.06 11.26 -1.18
CA ALA A 88 5.04 12.31 -0.90
C ALA A 88 4.65 13.14 0.34
N LEU A 89 3.36 13.48 0.49
CA LEU A 89 2.86 14.17 1.67
C LEU A 89 3.01 13.33 2.94
N LEU A 90 2.64 12.04 2.89
CA LEU A 90 2.79 11.11 4.02
C LEU A 90 4.26 10.94 4.43
N VAL A 91 5.15 10.75 3.45
CA VAL A 91 6.60 10.62 3.71
C VAL A 91 7.15 11.93 4.28
N SER A 92 6.79 13.09 3.72
CA SER A 92 7.23 14.40 4.21
C SER A 92 6.77 14.65 5.64
N ALA A 93 5.51 14.30 5.95
CA ALA A 93 4.99 14.37 7.31
C ALA A 93 5.77 13.44 8.25
N GLY A 94 6.09 12.23 7.81
CA GLY A 94 6.91 11.28 8.58
C GLY A 94 8.33 11.79 8.83
N VAL A 95 8.98 12.39 7.81
CA VAL A 95 10.32 12.97 7.93
C VAL A 95 10.34 14.14 8.92
N LYS A 96 9.34 15.03 8.88
CA LYS A 96 9.21 16.15 9.83
C LYS A 96 9.08 15.68 11.28
N ARG A 97 8.65 14.44 11.49
CA ARG A 97 8.45 13.80 12.82
C ARG A 97 9.57 12.84 13.20
N ALA A 98 10.59 12.70 12.36
CA ALA A 98 11.74 11.85 12.66
C ALA A 98 12.33 12.23 14.04
N GLY A 99 12.70 11.23 14.82
CA GLY A 99 13.16 11.39 16.19
C GLY A 99 12.07 11.52 17.26
N ARG A 100 10.81 11.77 16.88
CA ARG A 100 9.66 11.88 17.80
C ARG A 100 8.64 10.79 17.65
N MET A 101 8.72 9.98 16.58
CA MET A 101 7.74 8.94 16.30
C MET A 101 7.84 7.76 17.27
N THR A 102 6.69 7.34 17.79
CA THR A 102 6.56 6.10 18.55
C THR A 102 6.64 4.87 17.62
N ARG A 103 6.83 3.68 18.19
CA ARG A 103 6.77 2.42 17.42
C ARG A 103 5.42 2.25 16.72
N ALA A 104 4.31 2.60 17.40
CA ALA A 104 2.98 2.60 16.79
C ALA A 104 2.89 3.59 15.62
N GLY A 105 3.50 4.77 15.74
CA GLY A 105 3.57 5.78 14.67
C GLY A 105 4.26 5.25 13.42
N TYR A 106 5.38 4.55 13.56
CA TYR A 106 6.06 3.89 12.42
C TYR A 106 5.20 2.82 11.77
N LEU A 107 4.52 1.97 12.57
CA LEU A 107 3.63 0.94 12.05
C LEU A 107 2.43 1.55 11.31
N ARG A 108 1.85 2.64 11.83
CA ARG A 108 0.76 3.37 11.17
C ARG A 108 1.21 3.98 9.84
N LEU A 109 2.39 4.61 9.81
CA LEU A 109 2.92 5.14 8.56
C LEU A 109 3.26 4.02 7.56
N ALA A 110 3.79 2.90 8.05
CA ALA A 110 4.06 1.71 7.24
C ALA A 110 2.78 1.13 6.64
N LEU A 111 1.64 1.21 7.35
CA LEU A 111 0.32 0.80 6.87
C LEU A 111 -0.29 1.84 5.92
N LEU A 112 -0.18 3.14 6.23
CA LEU A 112 -0.75 4.22 5.41
C LEU A 112 -0.19 4.24 3.99
N LEU A 113 1.10 3.97 3.82
CA LEU A 113 1.74 4.02 2.51
C LEU A 113 1.19 2.97 1.54
N PRO A 114 1.15 1.66 1.83
CA PRO A 114 0.57 0.68 0.92
C PRO A 114 -0.94 0.86 0.76
N LEU A 115 -1.68 1.26 1.82
CA LEU A 115 -3.10 1.60 1.70
C LEU A 115 -3.31 2.73 0.68
N ALA A 116 -2.57 3.84 0.81
CA ALA A 116 -2.71 5.00 -0.07
C ALA A 116 -2.26 4.68 -1.50
N ILE A 117 -1.11 4.01 -1.67
CA ILE A 117 -0.60 3.64 -3.00
C ILE A 117 -1.63 2.80 -3.73
N VAL A 118 -2.06 1.68 -3.15
CA VAL A 118 -2.96 0.75 -3.83
C VAL A 118 -4.34 1.36 -4.02
N PHE A 119 -4.80 2.22 -3.09
CA PHE A 119 -6.09 2.87 -3.20
C PHE A 119 -6.16 3.88 -4.35
N PHE A 120 -5.13 4.68 -4.56
CA PHE A 120 -5.13 5.74 -5.58
C PHE A 120 -4.47 5.35 -6.90
N LEU A 121 -3.62 4.32 -6.92
CA LEU A 121 -2.93 3.90 -8.13
C LEU A 121 -3.92 3.22 -9.09
N PRO A 122 -3.87 3.50 -10.41
CA PRO A 122 -4.69 2.80 -11.39
C PRO A 122 -4.20 1.37 -11.62
N ARG A 123 -5.05 0.56 -12.23
CA ARG A 123 -4.75 -0.82 -12.68
C ARG A 123 -4.41 -1.77 -11.53
N MET A 124 -4.92 -1.47 -10.32
CA MET A 124 -4.70 -2.32 -9.15
C MET A 124 -5.65 -3.51 -9.13
N HIS A 125 -5.13 -4.63 -8.62
CA HIS A 125 -5.90 -5.84 -8.31
C HIS A 125 -6.16 -5.94 -6.81
N GLU A 126 -7.18 -6.70 -6.41
CA GLU A 126 -7.53 -6.98 -5.01
C GLU A 126 -6.33 -7.48 -4.19
N ARG A 127 -5.51 -8.36 -4.78
CA ARG A 127 -4.32 -8.96 -4.12
C ARG A 127 -3.23 -7.97 -3.75
N TYR A 128 -3.22 -6.77 -4.31
CA TYR A 128 -2.21 -5.77 -3.98
C TYR A 128 -2.42 -5.14 -2.60
N PHE A 129 -3.60 -5.31 -1.99
CA PHE A 129 -3.85 -4.92 -0.60
C PHE A 129 -3.24 -5.88 0.43
N TYR A 130 -2.70 -7.03 0.02
CA TYR A 130 -2.13 -8.05 0.92
C TYR A 130 -1.12 -7.49 1.94
N LEU A 131 -0.23 -6.60 1.50
CA LEU A 131 0.73 -5.96 2.40
C LEU A 131 0.03 -5.07 3.44
N ALA A 132 -1.01 -4.35 3.04
CA ALA A 132 -1.80 -3.52 3.95
C ALA A 132 -2.59 -4.39 4.95
N ASP A 133 -3.12 -5.53 4.51
CA ASP A 133 -3.82 -6.47 5.38
C ASP A 133 -2.89 -6.99 6.48
N ILE A 134 -1.70 -7.49 6.13
CA ILE A 134 -0.70 -7.96 7.11
C ILE A 134 -0.30 -6.84 8.08
N LEU A 135 -0.02 -5.64 7.57
CA LEU A 135 0.38 -4.52 8.42
C LEU A 135 -0.75 -4.05 9.33
N SER A 136 -2.02 -4.14 8.89
CA SER A 136 -3.18 -3.82 9.71
C SER A 136 -3.34 -4.80 10.87
N VAL A 137 -3.14 -6.10 10.61
CA VAL A 137 -3.13 -7.15 11.65
C VAL A 137 -1.98 -6.92 12.64
N ALA A 138 -0.78 -6.66 12.14
CA ALA A 138 0.38 -6.37 12.98
C ALA A 138 0.15 -5.13 13.86
N LEU A 139 -0.44 -4.07 13.30
CA LEU A 139 -0.78 -2.86 14.04
C LEU A 139 -1.85 -3.15 15.09
N ALA A 140 -2.91 -3.89 14.79
CA ALA A 140 -3.96 -4.26 15.75
C ALA A 140 -3.45 -5.16 16.87
N ALA A 141 -2.48 -6.04 16.58
CA ALA A 141 -1.82 -6.86 17.59
C ALA A 141 -0.98 -6.00 18.55
N TYR A 142 -0.33 -4.96 18.04
CA TYR A 142 0.49 -4.03 18.81
C TYR A 142 -0.36 -2.99 19.58
N ASP A 143 -1.37 -2.42 18.92
CA ASP A 143 -2.27 -1.39 19.46
C ASP A 143 -3.73 -1.81 19.23
N LYS A 144 -4.40 -2.26 20.30
CA LYS A 144 -5.79 -2.72 20.24
C LYS A 144 -6.77 -1.67 19.70
N LYS A 145 -6.44 -0.37 19.84
CA LYS A 145 -7.27 0.72 19.27
C LYS A 145 -7.31 0.70 17.73
N ALA A 146 -6.36 0.02 17.10
CA ALA A 146 -6.34 -0.14 15.65
C ALA A 146 -7.17 -1.35 15.14
N ALA A 147 -7.78 -2.14 16.04
CA ALA A 147 -8.62 -3.27 15.63
C ALA A 147 -9.72 -2.91 14.62
N PRO A 148 -10.42 -1.76 14.73
CA PRO A 148 -11.39 -1.35 13.69
C PRO A 148 -10.75 -1.12 12.32
N VAL A 149 -9.54 -0.56 12.27
CA VAL A 149 -8.81 -0.36 11.01
C VAL A 149 -8.51 -1.72 10.36
N CYS A 150 -8.00 -2.67 11.16
CA CYS A 150 -7.73 -4.02 10.68
C CYS A 150 -9.01 -4.70 10.15
N ALA A 151 -10.10 -4.64 10.93
CA ALA A 151 -11.37 -5.24 10.53
C ALA A 151 -11.88 -4.66 9.19
N LEU A 152 -11.84 -3.34 9.02
CA LEU A 152 -12.29 -2.68 7.79
C LEU A 152 -11.39 -3.00 6.59
N ALA A 153 -10.06 -2.94 6.75
CA ALA A 153 -9.12 -3.20 5.66
C ALA A 153 -9.23 -4.65 5.17
N VAL A 154 -9.13 -5.61 6.11
CA VAL A 154 -9.21 -7.04 5.77
C VAL A 154 -10.60 -7.40 5.21
N PHE A 155 -11.68 -6.86 5.79
CA PHE A 155 -13.04 -7.07 5.26
C PHE A 155 -13.18 -6.57 3.83
N ALA A 156 -12.73 -5.34 3.54
CA ALA A 156 -12.83 -4.76 2.19
C ALA A 156 -11.98 -5.52 1.17
N SER A 157 -10.75 -5.87 1.54
CA SER A 157 -9.85 -6.65 0.69
C SER A 157 -10.40 -8.06 0.42
N PHE A 158 -10.77 -8.78 1.48
CA PHE A 158 -11.30 -10.14 1.40
C PHE A 158 -12.60 -10.21 0.59
N SER A 159 -13.53 -9.26 0.79
CA SER A 159 -14.82 -9.23 0.08
C SER A 159 -14.67 -9.10 -1.43
N CYS A 160 -13.57 -8.51 -1.92
CA CYS A 160 -13.31 -8.37 -3.34
C CYS A 160 -12.88 -9.67 -4.03
N TYR A 161 -12.47 -10.69 -3.29
CA TYR A 161 -12.23 -12.04 -3.84
C TYR A 161 -13.54 -12.80 -4.11
N TRP A 162 -14.63 -12.36 -3.52
CA TRP A 162 -15.95 -12.97 -3.63
C TRP A 162 -16.92 -11.95 -4.27
N GLU A 163 -16.92 -11.87 -5.57
CA GLU A 163 -17.67 -10.87 -6.37
C GLU A 163 -19.17 -10.77 -6.03
N THR A 164 -19.72 -11.77 -5.35
CA THR A 164 -21.15 -11.86 -5.03
C THR A 164 -21.53 -11.31 -3.66
N LEU A 165 -20.57 -11.09 -2.74
CA LEU A 165 -20.87 -10.68 -1.36
C LEU A 165 -21.26 -9.19 -1.26
N PHE A 166 -20.45 -8.31 -1.83
CA PHE A 166 -20.66 -6.86 -1.80
C PHE A 166 -20.23 -6.22 -3.11
N SER A 167 -20.90 -5.14 -3.51
CA SER A 167 -20.47 -4.40 -4.70
C SER A 167 -19.10 -3.76 -4.48
N LEU A 168 -18.30 -3.74 -5.53
CA LEU A 168 -16.94 -3.19 -5.49
C LEU A 168 -16.87 -1.74 -4.96
N PRO A 169 -17.81 -0.81 -5.32
CA PRO A 169 -17.86 0.52 -4.72
C PRO A 169 -18.06 0.52 -3.19
N VAL A 170 -18.86 -0.40 -2.66
CA VAL A 170 -19.05 -0.53 -1.20
C VAL A 170 -17.75 -0.96 -0.53
N CYS A 171 -17.04 -1.95 -1.08
CA CYS A 171 -15.73 -2.36 -0.58
C CYS A 171 -14.73 -1.20 -0.64
N ALA A 172 -14.75 -0.40 -1.69
CA ALA A 172 -13.88 0.78 -1.82
C ALA A 172 -14.20 1.87 -0.78
N LEU A 173 -15.48 2.10 -0.43
CA LEU A 173 -15.85 3.01 0.66
C LEU A 173 -15.36 2.50 2.02
N VAL A 174 -15.46 1.19 2.27
CA VAL A 174 -14.94 0.58 3.50
C VAL A 174 -13.41 0.71 3.56
N MET A 175 -12.70 0.49 2.45
CA MET A 175 -11.25 0.67 2.39
C MET A 175 -10.84 2.13 2.60
N LEU A 176 -11.59 3.08 2.03
CA LEU A 176 -11.41 4.52 2.28
C LEU A 176 -11.59 4.86 3.76
N ALA A 177 -12.59 4.28 4.41
CA ALA A 177 -12.80 4.46 5.85
C ALA A 177 -11.60 3.93 6.66
N ALA A 178 -11.03 2.76 6.31
CA ALA A 178 -9.84 2.23 6.95
C ALA A 178 -8.63 3.19 6.79
N LEU A 179 -8.43 3.74 5.59
CA LEU A 179 -7.38 4.73 5.30
C LEU A 179 -7.56 6.00 6.13
N ILE A 180 -8.78 6.57 6.17
CA ILE A 180 -9.08 7.78 6.95
C ILE A 180 -8.90 7.55 8.45
N LEU A 181 -9.36 6.41 8.98
CA LEU A 181 -9.19 6.08 10.39
C LEU A 181 -7.70 5.92 10.75
N THR A 182 -6.91 5.27 9.90
CA THR A 182 -5.47 5.14 10.11
C THR A 182 -4.81 6.52 10.16
N LEU A 183 -5.18 7.41 9.25
CA LEU A 183 -4.67 8.79 9.20
C LEU A 183 -5.04 9.55 10.47
N ARG A 184 -6.30 9.48 10.90
CA ARG A 184 -6.79 10.13 12.14
C ARG A 184 -6.08 9.62 13.39
N HIS A 185 -5.83 8.31 13.49
CA HIS A 185 -5.09 7.75 14.61
C HIS A 185 -3.63 8.24 14.62
N THR A 186 -3.04 8.41 13.43
CA THR A 186 -1.68 8.97 13.31
C THR A 186 -1.62 10.43 13.79
N GLN A 187 -2.65 11.23 13.53
CA GLN A 187 -2.71 12.63 13.95
C GLN A 187 -3.03 12.81 15.45
N ARG A 188 -3.85 11.93 16.03
CA ARG A 188 -4.24 12.04 17.46
C ARG A 188 -3.08 11.80 18.42
N ASP A 189 -2.19 10.88 18.11
CA ASP A 189 -1.01 10.62 18.94
C ASP A 189 -0.04 11.81 19.00
N GLU A 190 -0.18 12.76 18.08
CA GLU A 190 0.62 13.96 17.99
C GLU A 190 0.17 15.06 18.96
N ASN A 191 -1.14 15.08 19.29
CA ASN A 191 -1.70 16.08 20.19
C ASN A 191 -1.56 15.70 21.67
N VAL A 192 -0.93 14.56 21.94
CA VAL A 192 -0.74 14.02 23.33
C VAL A 192 0.70 14.18 23.81
N ILE A 193 1.61 14.71 22.93
CA ILE A 193 2.99 15.06 23.27
C ILE A 193 3.18 16.57 23.21
#